data_2ee98c8292bb5edf1cc3b384dc872171
#
_entry.id   2ee98c8292bb5edf1cc3b384dc872171
#
_cell.length_a   1.000
_cell.length_b   1.000
_cell.length_c   1.000
_cell.angle_alpha   90.00
_cell.angle_beta   90.00
_cell.angle_gamma   90.00
#
_symmetry.space_group_name_H-M   'P 1'
#
loop_
_entity.id
_entity.type
_entity.pdbx_description
1 polymer ?
#
loop_
_entity_poly.entity_id
_entity_poly.type
_entity_poly.pdbx_seq_one_letter_code
_entity_poly.pdbx_strand_id
1 'polypeptide(L)'
;MAQILAYHPDPHMHWDVVTSLGHDVVSFNDSGETIDYAQDNRVDIALLVGPEGIDMIKPLREISPNFKAVLFCDAPEIMEIRRALRWAPCSVLFMPIVKEELDACLKRALLKGKSTIKGRLNL
;
A
#
# COMPACT_ATOMS: atom_id res chain seq x y z
N MET A 1 -0.80 15.02 8.61
CA MET A 1 -1.73 14.16 7.86
C MET A 1 -0.95 13.20 6.97
N ALA A 2 -1.37 11.97 6.89
CA ALA A 2 -0.67 10.97 6.10
C ALA A 2 -0.87 11.22 4.60
N GLN A 3 0.19 11.02 3.85
CA GLN A 3 0.17 11.10 2.38
C GLN A 3 0.02 9.70 1.83
N ILE A 4 -1.12 9.42 1.21
CA ILE A 4 -1.44 8.10 0.68
C ILE A 4 -1.36 8.13 -0.84
N LEU A 5 -0.53 7.25 -1.38
CA LEU A 5 -0.37 7.05 -2.81
C LEU A 5 -1.00 5.71 -3.17
N ALA A 6 -1.77 5.67 -4.25
CA ALA A 6 -2.41 4.44 -4.68
C ALA A 6 -2.14 4.15 -6.15
N TYR A 7 -1.95 2.88 -6.45
CA TYR A 7 -1.74 2.42 -7.81
C TYR A 7 -2.68 1.25 -8.11
N HIS A 8 -3.36 1.31 -9.24
CA HIS A 8 -4.15 0.20 -9.78
C HIS A 8 -3.98 0.22 -11.30
N PRO A 9 -3.71 -0.93 -11.92
CA PRO A 9 -3.53 -0.95 -13.38
C PRO A 9 -4.78 -0.64 -14.17
N ASP A 10 -5.96 -0.79 -13.58
CA ASP A 10 -7.23 -0.49 -14.24
C ASP A 10 -7.57 0.99 -14.06
N PRO A 11 -7.66 1.78 -15.15
CA PRO A 11 -7.96 3.22 -15.02
C PRO A 11 -9.39 3.50 -14.54
N HIS A 12 -10.26 2.51 -14.55
CA HIS A 12 -11.64 2.67 -14.08
C HIS A 12 -11.80 2.37 -12.60
N MET A 13 -10.75 1.94 -11.94
CA MET A 13 -10.80 1.69 -10.50
C MET A 13 -10.74 3.00 -9.72
N HIS A 14 -11.63 3.13 -8.74
CA HIS A 14 -11.69 4.32 -7.90
C HIS A 14 -11.38 3.97 -6.45
N TRP A 15 -10.77 4.91 -5.75
CA TRP A 15 -10.38 4.71 -4.35
C TRP A 15 -11.34 5.42 -3.40
N ASP A 16 -12.64 5.45 -3.76
CA ASP A 16 -13.66 6.12 -2.96
C ASP A 16 -13.75 5.57 -1.54
N VAL A 17 -13.45 4.29 -1.37
CA VAL A 17 -13.47 3.69 -0.05
C VAL A 17 -12.45 4.35 0.88
N VAL A 18 -11.29 4.76 0.34
CA VAL A 18 -10.26 5.43 1.13
C VAL A 18 -10.73 6.83 1.53
N THR A 19 -11.30 7.57 0.59
CA THR A 19 -11.81 8.91 0.89
C THR A 19 -13.01 8.85 1.84
N SER A 20 -13.82 7.80 1.74
CA SER A 20 -14.96 7.65 2.66
C SER A 20 -14.52 7.37 4.09
N LEU A 21 -13.27 6.93 4.28
CA LEU A 21 -12.69 6.72 5.60
C LEU A 21 -12.00 7.97 6.15
N GLY A 22 -12.10 9.09 5.43
CA GLY A 22 -11.54 10.35 5.88
C GLY A 22 -10.10 10.61 5.45
N HIS A 23 -9.60 9.87 4.48
CA HIS A 23 -8.22 10.03 4.01
C HIS A 23 -8.18 10.61 2.61
N ASP A 24 -7.18 11.45 2.36
CA ASP A 24 -6.89 11.91 1.01
C ASP A 24 -5.95 10.93 0.34
N VAL A 25 -6.20 10.66 -0.94
CA VAL A 25 -5.38 9.72 -1.70
C VAL A 25 -5.10 10.30 -3.08
N VAL A 26 -3.87 10.15 -3.54
CA VAL A 26 -3.48 10.47 -4.92
C VAL A 26 -3.30 9.14 -5.63
N SER A 27 -4.02 8.93 -6.73
CA SER A 27 -4.04 7.64 -7.39
C SER A 27 -3.60 7.73 -8.85
N PHE A 28 -2.98 6.68 -9.32
CA PHE A 28 -2.51 6.55 -10.69
C PHE A 28 -2.80 5.14 -11.21
N ASN A 29 -2.87 5.01 -12.52
CA ASN A 29 -2.99 3.71 -13.18
C ASN A 29 -1.77 3.38 -14.05
N ASP A 30 -0.73 4.18 -13.95
CA ASP A 30 0.52 3.96 -14.67
C ASP A 30 1.67 3.93 -13.69
N SER A 31 2.51 2.90 -13.76
CA SER A 31 3.59 2.73 -12.80
C SER A 31 4.63 3.85 -12.90
N GLY A 32 4.92 4.30 -14.12
CA GLY A 32 5.87 5.40 -14.31
C GLY A 32 5.40 6.69 -13.67
N GLU A 33 4.13 7.03 -13.85
CA GLU A 33 3.56 8.23 -13.23
C GLU A 33 3.55 8.14 -11.72
N THR A 34 3.28 6.94 -11.20
CA THR A 34 3.27 6.72 -9.76
C THR A 34 4.65 6.96 -9.16
N ILE A 35 5.67 6.43 -9.81
CA ILE A 35 7.06 6.57 -9.34
C ILE A 35 7.51 8.03 -9.47
N ASP A 36 7.15 8.70 -10.58
CA ASP A 36 7.49 10.10 -10.77
C ASP A 36 6.88 10.98 -9.66
N TYR A 37 5.64 10.71 -9.30
CA TYR A 37 5.00 11.45 -8.22
C TYR A 37 5.76 11.26 -6.91
N ALA A 38 6.19 10.04 -6.62
CA ALA A 38 6.89 9.74 -5.38
C ALA A 38 8.25 10.43 -5.28
N GLN A 39 8.87 10.74 -6.42
CA GLN A 39 10.17 11.44 -6.42
C GLN A 39 10.04 12.87 -5.90
N ASP A 40 8.89 13.50 -6.12
CA ASP A 40 8.69 14.90 -5.77
C ASP A 40 7.79 15.11 -4.56
N ASN A 41 7.23 14.04 -4.01
CA ASN A 41 6.24 14.14 -2.94
C ASN A 41 6.49 13.09 -1.88
N ARG A 42 6.16 13.46 -0.64
CA ARG A 42 6.25 12.54 0.48
C ARG A 42 5.19 11.45 0.34
N VAL A 43 5.57 10.20 0.63
CA VAL A 43 4.67 9.07 0.65
C VAL A 43 4.78 8.36 2.00
N ASP A 44 3.68 8.31 2.73
CA ASP A 44 3.63 7.61 4.02
C ASP A 44 3.08 6.19 3.85
N ILE A 45 2.07 6.04 3.00
CA ILE A 45 1.42 4.76 2.74
C ILE A 45 1.24 4.63 1.23
N ALA A 46 1.55 3.45 0.70
CA ALA A 46 1.30 3.13 -0.71
C ALA A 46 0.35 1.94 -0.80
N LEU A 47 -0.75 2.14 -1.51
CA LEU A 47 -1.74 1.09 -1.78
C LEU A 47 -1.47 0.58 -3.19
N LEU A 48 -1.01 -0.66 -3.30
CA LEU A 48 -0.50 -1.19 -4.56
C LEU A 48 -1.26 -2.46 -4.93
N VAL A 49 -1.77 -2.52 -6.16
CA VAL A 49 -2.64 -3.60 -6.61
C VAL A 49 -1.96 -4.44 -7.67
N GLY A 50 -2.08 -5.75 -7.51
CA GLY A 50 -1.68 -6.73 -8.51
C GLY A 50 -0.18 -6.98 -8.55
N PRO A 51 0.27 -7.85 -9.50
CA PRO A 51 1.70 -8.14 -9.63
C PRO A 51 2.51 -6.89 -9.96
N GLU A 52 1.96 -5.97 -10.74
CA GLU A 52 2.64 -4.71 -11.05
C GLU A 52 2.88 -3.89 -9.80
N GLY A 53 1.90 -3.90 -8.88
CA GLY A 53 2.05 -3.19 -7.61
C GLY A 53 3.19 -3.75 -6.77
N ILE A 54 3.33 -5.06 -6.75
CA ILE A 54 4.43 -5.72 -6.03
C ILE A 54 5.77 -5.28 -6.64
N ASP A 55 5.84 -5.25 -7.95
CA ASP A 55 7.09 -4.87 -8.65
C ASP A 55 7.47 -3.42 -8.41
N MET A 56 6.54 -2.58 -8.00
CA MET A 56 6.81 -1.17 -7.73
C MET A 56 7.43 -0.92 -6.36
N ILE A 57 7.37 -1.90 -5.45
CA ILE A 57 7.87 -1.68 -4.09
C ILE A 57 9.34 -1.32 -4.08
N LYS A 58 10.15 -2.03 -4.86
CA LYS A 58 11.59 -1.78 -4.87
C LYS A 58 11.93 -0.35 -5.29
N PRO A 59 11.49 0.14 -6.47
CA PRO A 59 11.80 1.52 -6.83
C PRO A 59 11.20 2.54 -5.87
N LEU A 60 10.01 2.27 -5.32
CA LEU A 60 9.43 3.20 -4.36
C LEU A 60 10.23 3.27 -3.07
N ARG A 61 10.77 2.15 -2.60
CA ARG A 61 11.58 2.15 -1.38
C ARG A 61 12.94 2.79 -1.57
N GLU A 62 13.45 2.81 -2.79
CA GLU A 62 14.66 3.55 -3.09
C GLU A 62 14.44 5.06 -2.97
N ILE A 63 13.21 5.51 -3.25
CA ILE A 63 12.84 6.92 -3.16
C ILE A 63 12.38 7.29 -1.75
N SER A 64 11.53 6.45 -1.15
CA SER A 64 10.91 6.70 0.15
C SER A 64 11.06 5.46 1.03
N PRO A 65 12.22 5.28 1.69
CA PRO A 65 12.52 4.01 2.36
C PRO A 65 11.56 3.64 3.50
N ASN A 66 10.85 4.61 4.05
CA ASN A 66 10.04 4.40 5.25
C ASN A 66 8.54 4.29 5.00
N PHE A 67 8.11 4.27 3.74
CA PHE A 67 6.69 4.17 3.48
C PHE A 67 6.16 2.78 3.86
N LYS A 68 4.87 2.73 4.18
CA LYS A 68 4.20 1.47 4.48
C LYS A 68 3.48 0.97 3.23
N ALA A 69 3.77 -0.26 2.84
CA ALA A 69 3.14 -0.85 1.66
C ALA A 69 1.93 -1.69 2.07
N VAL A 70 0.80 -1.46 1.43
CA VAL A 70 -0.39 -2.29 1.54
C VAL A 70 -0.62 -2.89 0.17
N LEU A 71 -0.57 -4.21 0.07
CA LEU A 71 -0.67 -4.91 -1.20
C LEU A 71 -2.02 -5.54 -1.35
N PHE A 72 -2.61 -5.43 -2.54
CA PHE A 72 -3.88 -6.05 -2.88
C PHE A 72 -3.66 -7.06 -3.98
N CYS A 73 -4.06 -8.31 -3.74
CA CYS A 73 -3.93 -9.40 -4.70
C CYS A 73 -5.31 -9.78 -5.22
N ASP A 74 -5.41 -10.06 -6.52
CA ASP A 74 -6.68 -10.42 -7.12
C ASP A 74 -7.15 -11.80 -6.66
N ALA A 75 -6.21 -12.72 -6.48
CA ALA A 75 -6.52 -14.08 -6.10
C ALA A 75 -5.47 -14.59 -5.13
N PRO A 76 -5.84 -15.51 -4.23
CA PRO A 76 -4.89 -16.01 -3.24
C PRO A 76 -3.94 -17.05 -3.85
N GLU A 77 -3.14 -16.64 -4.81
CA GLU A 77 -2.13 -17.50 -5.41
C GLU A 77 -0.87 -17.51 -4.55
N ILE A 78 -0.40 -18.69 -4.22
CA ILE A 78 0.72 -18.85 -3.30
C ILE A 78 1.98 -18.13 -3.79
N MET A 79 2.27 -18.21 -5.08
CA MET A 79 3.48 -17.59 -5.62
C MET A 79 3.42 -16.08 -5.51
N GLU A 80 2.26 -15.48 -5.77
CA GLU A 80 2.10 -14.04 -5.66
C GLU A 80 2.19 -13.60 -4.20
N ILE A 81 1.59 -14.36 -3.29
CA ILE A 81 1.68 -14.07 -1.87
C ILE A 81 3.13 -14.12 -1.39
N ARG A 82 3.90 -15.11 -1.83
CA ARG A 82 5.30 -15.21 -1.45
C ARG A 82 6.11 -14.02 -1.95
N ARG A 83 5.85 -13.59 -3.18
CA ARG A 83 6.51 -12.39 -3.72
C ARG A 83 6.17 -11.16 -2.90
N ALA A 84 4.89 -11.03 -2.52
CA ALA A 84 4.44 -9.89 -1.72
C ALA A 84 5.10 -9.87 -0.36
N LEU A 85 5.13 -11.01 0.32
CA LEU A 85 5.67 -11.10 1.68
C LEU A 85 7.18 -10.85 1.73
N ARG A 86 7.88 -11.11 0.63
CA ARG A 86 9.31 -10.87 0.55
C ARG A 86 9.67 -9.42 0.83
N TRP A 87 8.76 -8.50 0.51
CA TRP A 87 8.99 -7.06 0.66
C TRP A 87 8.53 -6.51 2.01
N ALA A 88 8.14 -7.39 2.94
CA ALA A 88 7.70 -7.02 4.29
C ALA A 88 6.64 -5.92 4.28
N PRO A 89 5.52 -6.13 3.57
CA PRO A 89 4.46 -5.13 3.54
C PRO A 89 3.78 -5.01 4.90
N CYS A 90 3.13 -3.86 5.11
CA CYS A 90 2.31 -3.67 6.30
C CYS A 90 1.14 -4.65 6.31
N SER A 91 0.51 -4.85 5.16
CA SER A 91 -0.60 -5.80 5.03
C SER A 91 -0.69 -6.32 3.60
N VAL A 92 -1.22 -7.53 3.47
CA VAL A 92 -1.60 -8.10 2.18
C VAL A 92 -3.09 -8.38 2.26
N LEU A 93 -3.85 -7.74 1.38
CA LEU A 93 -5.29 -7.89 1.31
C LEU A 93 -5.68 -8.46 -0.04
N PHE A 94 -6.92 -8.94 -0.15
CA PHE A 94 -7.39 -9.54 -1.39
C PHE A 94 -8.55 -8.73 -1.95
N MET A 95 -8.64 -8.67 -3.28
CA MET A 95 -9.77 -8.02 -3.93
C MET A 95 -11.01 -8.91 -3.81
N PRO A 96 -12.22 -8.36 -3.72
CA PRO A 96 -12.52 -6.93 -3.70
C PRO A 96 -12.16 -6.29 -2.36
N ILE A 97 -11.97 -4.97 -2.38
CA ILE A 97 -11.61 -4.22 -1.18
C ILE A 97 -12.78 -4.23 -0.20
N VAL A 98 -12.50 -4.68 1.02
CA VAL A 98 -13.47 -4.67 2.10
C VAL A 98 -13.14 -3.48 3.01
N LYS A 99 -14.12 -2.59 3.16
CA LYS A 99 -13.90 -1.31 3.85
C LYS A 99 -13.34 -1.49 5.26
N GLU A 100 -13.88 -2.45 6.02
CA GLU A 100 -13.45 -2.69 7.40
C GLU A 100 -12.01 -3.20 7.46
N GLU A 101 -11.62 -4.05 6.52
CA GLU A 101 -10.25 -4.54 6.45
C GLU A 101 -9.28 -3.43 6.11
N LEU A 102 -9.66 -2.58 5.17
CA LEU A 102 -8.84 -1.46 4.76
C LEU A 102 -8.71 -0.45 5.91
N ASP A 103 -9.81 -0.16 6.59
CA ASP A 103 -9.79 0.76 7.72
C ASP A 103 -8.83 0.28 8.81
N ALA A 104 -8.92 -1.00 9.18
CA ALA A 104 -8.03 -1.57 10.19
C ALA A 104 -6.58 -1.51 9.74
N CYS A 105 -6.34 -1.78 8.46
CA CYS A 105 -5.01 -1.75 7.88
C CYS A 105 -4.41 -0.34 7.93
N LEU A 106 -5.19 0.67 7.52
CA LEU A 106 -4.72 2.05 7.52
C LEU A 106 -4.45 2.55 8.93
N LYS A 107 -5.31 2.21 9.88
CA LYS A 107 -5.10 2.58 11.27
C LYS A 107 -3.80 1.97 11.81
N ARG A 108 -3.54 0.71 11.48
CA ARG A 108 -2.31 0.04 11.90
C ARG A 108 -1.08 0.71 11.30
N ALA A 109 -1.15 1.07 10.03
CA ALA A 109 -0.04 1.73 9.35
C ALA A 109 0.23 3.11 9.93
N LEU A 110 -0.84 3.83 10.32
CA LEU A 110 -0.71 5.17 10.88
C LEU A 110 -0.21 5.15 12.33
N LEU A 111 -0.27 4.02 13.00
CA LEU A 111 0.26 3.86 14.34
C LEU A 111 1.73 3.50 14.36
N LYS A 112 2.37 3.55 13.23
CA LYS A 112 3.77 3.22 13.09
C LYS A 112 4.62 3.94 14.12
N GLY A 113 5.74 3.42 14.45
CA GLY A 113 6.62 3.99 15.44
C GLY A 113 6.33 3.47 16.82
N LYS A 114 5.18 2.91 16.99
CA LYS A 114 4.85 2.22 18.22
C LYS A 114 5.19 0.76 18.08
N SER A 115 5.28 0.74 17.25
CA SER A 115 5.41 -0.34 17.06
C SER A 115 6.11 -1.25 17.04
N THR A 116 6.08 -0.81 16.85
CA THR A 116 6.60 -1.55 16.78
C THR A 116 6.88 -2.36 17.19
N ILE A 117 6.78 -2.15 17.31
CA ILE A 117 6.92 -2.82 17.70
C ILE A 117 7.19 -3.59 18.12
N LYS A 118 7.26 -3.40 18.59
CA LYS A 118 7.41 -4.07 19.07
C LYS A 118 7.39 -4.94 19.22
N GLY A 119 7.08 -4.80 19.32
CA GLY A 119 6.98 -5.75 19.60
C GLY A 119 7.15 -6.34 19.52
N ARG A 120 6.97 -6.23 19.55
CA ARG A 120 7.01 -6.96 19.69
C ARG A 120 7.21 -7.67 19.71
N LEU A 121 7.06 -7.54 19.71
CA LEU A 121 7.18 -8.27 19.88
C LEU A 121 7.35 -8.90 20.00
N ASN A 122 7.15 -8.74 20.16
CA ASN A 122 7.21 -9.48 20.46
C ASN A 122 7.27 -10.16 20.51
N LEU A 123 7.12 -10.04 20.60
CA LEU A 123 7.12 -10.83 20.77
C LEU A 123 7.36 -11.28 20.84
#